data_8311096ad44f48ec84d33828c35a64b6
#
_entry.id   8311096ad44f48ec84d33828c35a64b6
#
_cell.length_a   1.000
_cell.length_b   1.000
_cell.length_c   1.000
_cell.angle_alpha   90.00
_cell.angle_beta   90.00
_cell.angle_gamma   90.00
#
_symmetry.space_group_name_H-M   'P 1'
#
loop_
_entity.id
_entity.type
_entity.pdbx_description
1 polymer ?
#
loop_
_entity_poly.entity_id
_entity_poly.type
_entity_poly.pdbx_seq_one_letter_code
_entity_poly.pdbx_strand_id
1 'polypeptide(L)'
;MMKLKRLGRIFACMAVLMAMLLAAGCQKSSGSSEESANAVLNQFLSGTVQDADEFDSQYAEIASAETGDETGIVSIDGMEDYFQKQFGEIMTADCIADLMADRSMIAPMKLAQQLDKDIIAQDIQLTAKSGEDNAYDFSVQLVTSDDKQPVGTAEGYVKMQSDNSTWKASALIIKITTD
;
A
#
# COMPACT_ATOMS: atom_id res chain seq x y z
N MET A 1 7.65 50.14 -34.64
CA MET A 1 6.90 50.03 -33.38
C MET A 1 5.94 48.83 -33.27
N MET A 2 6.10 47.77 -34.04
CA MET A 2 5.14 46.64 -34.10
C MET A 2 5.58 45.36 -33.40
N LYS A 3 6.81 45.23 -32.95
CA LYS A 3 7.37 44.01 -32.31
C LYS A 3 7.14 43.90 -30.82
N LEU A 4 6.89 45.02 -30.12
CA LEU A 4 6.75 45.04 -28.67
C LEU A 4 5.35 44.54 -28.18
N LYS A 5 4.31 44.72 -28.96
CA LYS A 5 2.94 44.27 -28.59
C LYS A 5 2.73 42.77 -28.69
N ARG A 6 3.55 42.04 -29.45
CA ARG A 6 3.46 40.58 -29.56
C ARG A 6 4.15 39.88 -28.40
N LEU A 7 5.23 40.48 -27.84
CA LEU A 7 5.97 39.91 -26.70
C LEU A 7 5.12 39.93 -25.44
N GLY A 8 4.36 41.03 -25.20
CA GLY A 8 3.50 41.14 -24.00
C GLY A 8 2.31 40.13 -24.00
N ARG A 9 1.83 39.71 -25.16
CA ARG A 9 0.76 38.69 -25.26
C ARG A 9 1.25 37.28 -24.98
N ILE A 10 2.50 36.98 -25.33
CA ILE A 10 3.11 35.66 -25.06
C ILE A 10 3.40 35.52 -23.57
N PHE A 11 3.88 36.59 -22.91
CA PHE A 11 4.11 36.59 -21.44
C PHE A 11 2.80 36.49 -20.64
N ALA A 12 1.72 37.13 -21.09
CA ALA A 12 0.41 37.02 -20.42
C ALA A 12 -0.18 35.61 -20.53
N CYS A 13 -0.03 34.92 -21.67
CA CYS A 13 -0.49 33.52 -21.82
C CYS A 13 0.35 32.53 -20.98
N MET A 14 1.67 32.77 -20.85
CA MET A 14 2.54 31.92 -20.02
C MET A 14 2.25 32.08 -18.53
N ALA A 15 1.93 33.29 -18.06
CA ALA A 15 1.55 33.55 -16.67
C ALA A 15 0.22 32.88 -16.30
N VAL A 16 -0.75 32.83 -17.23
CA VAL A 16 -2.04 32.14 -17.00
C VAL A 16 -1.87 30.62 -17.00
N LEU A 17 -1.00 30.05 -17.84
CA LEU A 17 -0.70 28.62 -17.82
C LEU A 17 0.03 28.19 -16.52
N MET A 18 0.94 29.03 -16.00
CA MET A 18 1.62 28.75 -14.72
C MET A 18 0.68 28.87 -13.51
N ALA A 19 -0.30 29.77 -13.55
CA ALA A 19 -1.29 29.89 -12.49
C ALA A 19 -2.27 28.68 -12.43
N MET A 20 -2.55 28.04 -13.57
CA MET A 20 -3.34 26.81 -13.60
C MET A 20 -2.61 25.58 -13.08
N LEU A 21 -1.27 25.54 -13.14
CA LEU A 21 -0.47 24.45 -12.59
C LEU A 21 -0.31 24.55 -11.07
N LEU A 22 -0.51 25.72 -10.46
CA LEU A 22 -0.46 25.91 -9.00
C LEU A 22 -1.80 25.63 -8.31
N ALA A 23 -2.92 25.53 -9.06
CA ALA A 23 -4.22 25.13 -8.53
C ALA A 23 -4.41 23.60 -8.44
N ALA A 24 -3.46 22.79 -8.94
CA ALA A 24 -3.37 21.35 -8.70
C ALA A 24 -2.68 21.04 -7.36
N GLY A 25 -2.59 22.03 -6.45
CA GLY A 25 -2.11 21.87 -5.09
C GLY A 25 -3.16 21.15 -4.27
N CYS A 26 -2.87 19.90 -3.90
CA CYS A 26 -3.37 19.19 -2.72
C CYS A 26 -4.84 19.42 -2.36
N GLN A 27 -5.79 19.11 -3.26
CA GLN A 27 -7.00 18.52 -2.78
C GLN A 27 -6.59 17.10 -2.29
N LYS A 28 -6.53 16.93 -0.96
CA LYS A 28 -6.83 15.63 -0.37
C LYS A 28 -8.24 15.29 -0.88
N SER A 29 -8.34 14.69 -2.04
CA SER A 29 -9.58 14.11 -2.48
C SER A 29 -9.87 13.02 -1.46
N SER A 30 -10.94 13.18 -0.72
CA SER A 30 -11.61 12.06 -0.08
C SER A 30 -12.05 11.16 -1.23
N GLY A 31 -11.16 10.29 -1.71
CA GLY A 31 -11.44 9.28 -2.71
C GLY A 31 -12.63 8.45 -2.24
N SER A 32 -13.30 7.78 -3.16
CA SER A 32 -14.29 6.78 -2.78
C SER A 32 -13.64 5.66 -1.95
N SER A 33 -14.44 4.92 -1.18
CA SER A 33 -13.94 3.73 -0.48
C SER A 33 -13.30 2.72 -1.45
N GLU A 34 -13.81 2.62 -2.68
CA GLU A 34 -13.28 1.75 -3.73
C GLU A 34 -11.90 2.20 -4.24
N GLU A 35 -11.71 3.50 -4.51
CA GLU A 35 -10.41 4.05 -4.89
C GLU A 35 -9.36 3.83 -3.79
N SER A 36 -9.79 4.01 -2.53
CA SER A 36 -8.92 3.79 -1.38
C SER A 36 -8.60 2.30 -1.17
N ALA A 37 -9.57 1.40 -1.39
CA ALA A 37 -9.35 -0.04 -1.37
C ALA A 37 -8.33 -0.47 -2.43
N ASN A 38 -8.45 0.08 -3.65
CA ASN A 38 -7.47 -0.16 -4.72
C ASN A 38 -6.06 0.31 -4.31
N ALA A 39 -5.95 1.51 -3.72
CA ALA A 39 -4.67 2.03 -3.25
C ALA A 39 -4.06 1.18 -2.12
N VAL A 40 -4.88 0.73 -1.16
CA VAL A 40 -4.45 -0.20 -0.09
C VAL A 40 -3.91 -1.49 -0.67
N LEU A 41 -4.66 -2.14 -1.57
CA LEU A 41 -4.25 -3.40 -2.20
C LEU A 41 -2.98 -3.22 -3.03
N ASN A 42 -2.87 -2.13 -3.79
CA ASN A 42 -1.67 -1.83 -4.55
C ASN A 42 -0.44 -1.69 -3.66
N GLN A 43 -0.53 -0.90 -2.59
CA GLN A 43 0.59 -0.70 -1.66
C GLN A 43 0.91 -1.97 -0.88
N PHE A 44 -0.09 -2.65 -0.33
CA PHE A 44 0.11 -3.82 0.52
C PHE A 44 0.65 -5.04 -0.24
N LEU A 45 0.14 -5.30 -1.46
CA LEU A 45 0.50 -6.44 -2.27
C LEU A 45 1.79 -6.25 -3.08
N SER A 46 2.32 -5.04 -3.10
CA SER A 46 3.63 -4.75 -3.69
C SER A 46 4.71 -4.94 -2.63
N GLY A 47 5.65 -5.84 -2.88
CA GLY A 47 6.74 -6.14 -1.96
C GLY A 47 8.09 -6.00 -2.66
N THR A 48 9.10 -5.50 -1.95
CA THR A 48 10.46 -5.43 -2.46
C THR A 48 11.39 -6.38 -1.69
N VAL A 49 12.47 -6.78 -2.33
CA VAL A 49 13.54 -7.54 -1.67
C VAL A 49 14.13 -6.71 -0.52
N GLN A 50 14.25 -5.39 -0.72
CA GLN A 50 14.74 -4.48 0.31
C GLN A 50 13.83 -4.46 1.54
N ASP A 51 12.49 -4.42 1.37
CA ASP A 51 11.54 -4.45 2.49
C ASP A 51 11.66 -5.75 3.29
N ALA A 52 11.90 -6.87 2.60
CA ALA A 52 12.11 -8.17 3.26
C ALA A 52 13.41 -8.21 4.07
N ASP A 53 14.50 -7.67 3.53
CA ASP A 53 15.79 -7.59 4.22
C ASP A 53 15.72 -6.64 5.43
N GLU A 54 15.01 -5.51 5.28
CA GLU A 54 14.77 -4.56 6.36
C GLU A 54 13.93 -5.19 7.47
N PHE A 55 12.86 -5.91 7.10
CA PHE A 55 12.05 -6.66 8.05
C PHE A 55 12.88 -7.71 8.81
N ASP A 56 13.68 -8.52 8.11
CA ASP A 56 14.51 -9.56 8.73
C ASP A 56 15.55 -8.95 9.68
N SER A 57 16.10 -7.77 9.35
CA SER A 57 17.03 -7.02 10.21
C SER A 57 16.34 -6.50 11.48
N GLN A 58 15.16 -5.91 11.35
CA GLN A 58 14.37 -5.40 12.48
C GLN A 58 13.93 -6.56 13.39
N TYR A 59 13.47 -7.65 12.80
CA TYR A 59 13.07 -8.85 13.55
C TYR A 59 14.25 -9.43 14.34
N ALA A 60 15.45 -9.51 13.74
CA ALA A 60 16.65 -9.99 14.40
C ALA A 60 17.09 -9.06 15.56
N GLU A 61 16.95 -7.74 15.41
CA GLU A 61 17.25 -6.76 16.45
C GLU A 61 16.31 -6.94 17.65
N ILE A 62 15.00 -7.02 17.42
CA ILE A 62 13.98 -7.24 18.44
C ILE A 62 14.23 -8.59 19.15
N ALA A 63 14.46 -9.66 18.38
CA ALA A 63 14.75 -10.97 18.91
C ALA A 63 16.00 -10.98 19.81
N SER A 64 17.04 -10.22 19.44
CA SER A 64 18.26 -10.12 20.23
C SER A 64 18.10 -9.31 21.51
N ALA A 65 17.21 -8.32 21.51
CA ALA A 65 16.90 -7.48 22.68
C ALA A 65 16.07 -8.23 23.72
N GLU A 66 15.22 -9.17 23.29
CA GLU A 66 14.32 -9.94 24.16
C GLU A 66 14.94 -11.23 24.75
N THR A 67 16.11 -11.68 24.27
CA THR A 67 16.79 -12.91 24.73
C THR A 67 17.26 -12.89 26.19
N GLY A 68 16.72 -11.99 27.02
CA GLY A 68 16.80 -12.07 28.48
C GLY A 68 15.86 -13.11 29.10
N ASP A 69 14.91 -13.68 28.38
CA ASP A 69 13.99 -14.70 28.82
C ASP A 69 14.17 -15.99 27.99
N GLU A 70 14.28 -17.12 28.66
CA GLU A 70 14.67 -18.44 28.10
C GLU A 70 13.66 -19.04 27.12
N THR A 71 12.57 -18.33 26.74
CA THR A 71 11.49 -18.88 25.93
C THR A 71 11.69 -18.73 24.43
N GLY A 72 12.61 -17.88 23.96
CA GLY A 72 12.90 -17.68 22.53
C GLY A 72 11.70 -17.19 21.70
N ILE A 73 10.64 -16.71 22.35
CA ILE A 73 9.46 -16.15 21.70
C ILE A 73 9.69 -14.65 21.57
N VAL A 74 9.90 -14.19 20.34
CA VAL A 74 9.96 -12.76 20.04
C VAL A 74 8.57 -12.16 20.25
N SER A 75 8.47 -11.09 21.03
CA SER A 75 7.24 -10.37 21.23
C SER A 75 6.76 -9.77 19.91
N ILE A 76 5.50 -10.00 19.59
CA ILE A 76 4.85 -9.41 18.42
C ILE A 76 4.75 -7.88 18.57
N ASP A 77 4.74 -7.38 19.81
CA ASP A 77 4.54 -5.96 20.14
C ASP A 77 5.61 -5.05 19.50
N GLY A 78 6.88 -5.50 19.45
CA GLY A 78 7.94 -4.73 18.78
C GLY A 78 7.78 -4.63 17.25
N MET A 79 7.13 -5.61 16.62
CA MET A 79 6.85 -5.58 15.18
C MET A 79 5.61 -4.77 14.84
N GLU A 80 4.70 -4.55 15.80
CA GLU A 80 3.49 -3.74 15.58
C GLU A 80 3.87 -2.30 15.21
N ASP A 81 4.78 -1.67 15.94
CA ASP A 81 5.25 -0.32 15.66
C ASP A 81 5.86 -0.19 14.24
N TYR A 82 6.61 -1.21 13.81
CA TYR A 82 7.17 -1.28 12.46
C TYR A 82 6.07 -1.24 11.40
N PHE A 83 5.05 -2.08 11.51
CA PHE A 83 3.95 -2.13 10.54
C PHE A 83 2.99 -0.95 10.64
N GLN A 84 2.77 -0.41 11.84
CA GLN A 84 2.00 0.83 12.03
C GLN A 84 2.66 2.01 11.31
N LYS A 85 3.98 2.10 11.32
CA LYS A 85 4.72 3.14 10.60
C LYS A 85 4.57 2.99 9.08
N GLN A 86 4.54 1.77 8.56
CA GLN A 86 4.43 1.51 7.12
C GLN A 86 2.99 1.62 6.59
N PHE A 87 2.00 1.12 7.33
CA PHE A 87 0.64 0.94 6.85
C PHE A 87 -0.42 1.71 7.65
N GLY A 88 -0.09 2.33 8.78
CA GLY A 88 -1.05 3.00 9.65
C GLY A 88 -1.77 4.20 9.03
N GLU A 89 -1.30 4.73 7.89
CA GLU A 89 -2.03 5.73 7.12
C GLU A 89 -3.16 5.15 6.28
N ILE A 90 -3.04 3.87 5.87
CA ILE A 90 -3.97 3.20 4.95
C ILE A 90 -4.75 2.04 5.59
N MET A 91 -4.33 1.58 6.77
CA MET A 91 -4.98 0.52 7.55
C MET A 91 -5.25 0.98 8.98
N THR A 92 -6.27 0.40 9.61
CA THR A 92 -6.49 0.58 11.05
C THR A 92 -5.53 -0.30 11.86
N ALA A 93 -5.29 0.06 13.12
CA ALA A 93 -4.46 -0.75 14.01
C ALA A 93 -4.98 -2.20 14.15
N ASP A 94 -6.30 -2.36 14.27
CA ASP A 94 -6.92 -3.69 14.36
C ASP A 94 -6.67 -4.52 13.09
N CYS A 95 -6.77 -3.90 11.90
CA CYS A 95 -6.48 -4.60 10.62
C CYS A 95 -5.01 -5.06 10.55
N ILE A 96 -4.07 -4.21 10.98
CA ILE A 96 -2.64 -4.57 11.07
C ILE A 96 -2.43 -5.72 12.04
N ALA A 97 -3.03 -5.65 13.24
CA ALA A 97 -2.92 -6.70 14.25
C ALA A 97 -3.46 -8.05 13.75
N ASP A 98 -4.61 -8.06 13.07
CA ASP A 98 -5.19 -9.28 12.48
C ASP A 98 -4.27 -9.89 11.41
N LEU A 99 -3.72 -9.07 10.49
CA LEU A 99 -2.76 -9.52 9.47
C LEU A 99 -1.44 -10.04 10.05
N MET A 100 -1.01 -9.48 11.18
CA MET A 100 0.15 -9.99 11.92
C MET A 100 -0.15 -11.33 12.58
N ALA A 101 -1.33 -11.47 13.20
CA ALA A 101 -1.73 -12.69 13.91
C ALA A 101 -1.83 -13.90 12.96
N ASP A 102 -2.30 -13.70 11.73
CA ASP A 102 -2.40 -14.74 10.71
C ASP A 102 -1.16 -14.86 9.79
N ARG A 103 -0.15 -14.01 10.01
CA ARG A 103 1.11 -13.91 9.25
C ARG A 103 0.96 -13.45 7.81
N SER A 104 -0.20 -12.93 7.42
CA SER A 104 -0.42 -12.40 6.07
C SER A 104 0.33 -11.09 5.83
N MET A 105 0.68 -10.36 6.91
CA MET A 105 1.36 -9.07 6.85
C MET A 105 2.69 -9.13 6.09
N ILE A 106 3.42 -10.22 6.20
CA ILE A 106 4.74 -10.39 5.59
C ILE A 106 4.70 -11.15 4.26
N ALA A 107 3.55 -11.67 3.85
CA ALA A 107 3.46 -12.57 2.71
C ALA A 107 3.96 -11.96 1.39
N PRO A 108 3.63 -10.71 1.01
CA PRO A 108 4.14 -10.11 -0.23
C PRO A 108 5.67 -9.92 -0.23
N MET A 109 6.24 -9.40 0.85
CA MET A 109 7.69 -9.20 0.94
C MET A 109 8.45 -10.54 0.98
N LYS A 110 7.90 -11.58 1.62
CA LYS A 110 8.51 -12.92 1.59
C LYS A 110 8.45 -13.55 0.20
N LEU A 111 7.41 -13.29 -0.59
CA LEU A 111 7.35 -13.70 -1.98
C LEU A 111 8.43 -12.99 -2.81
N ALA A 112 8.62 -11.69 -2.66
CA ALA A 112 9.68 -10.94 -3.32
C ALA A 112 11.08 -11.50 -2.96
N GLN A 113 11.33 -11.79 -1.69
CA GLN A 113 12.58 -12.37 -1.22
C GLN A 113 12.83 -13.77 -1.82
N GLN A 114 11.81 -14.63 -1.88
CA GLN A 114 11.93 -15.97 -2.46
C GLN A 114 12.26 -15.96 -3.95
N LEU A 115 11.76 -14.96 -4.66
CA LEU A 115 11.99 -14.78 -6.10
C LEU A 115 13.28 -14.00 -6.39
N ASP A 116 13.89 -13.36 -5.39
CA ASP A 116 14.97 -12.38 -5.53
C ASP A 116 14.60 -11.27 -6.53
N LYS A 117 13.33 -10.83 -6.50
CA LYS A 117 12.73 -9.82 -7.38
C LYS A 117 11.65 -9.04 -6.66
N ASP A 118 11.61 -7.74 -6.90
CA ASP A 118 10.48 -6.92 -6.47
C ASP A 118 9.21 -7.32 -7.21
N ILE A 119 8.10 -7.35 -6.49
CA ILE A 119 6.77 -7.66 -7.04
C ILE A 119 5.85 -6.45 -6.92
N ILE A 120 4.92 -6.35 -7.84
CA ILE A 120 3.87 -5.34 -7.82
C ILE A 120 2.50 -5.97 -8.06
N ALA A 121 1.49 -5.32 -7.50
CA ALA A 121 0.09 -5.61 -7.80
C ALA A 121 -0.28 -5.03 -9.17
N GLN A 122 -0.92 -5.84 -10.01
CA GLN A 122 -1.41 -5.46 -11.33
C GLN A 122 -2.84 -5.96 -11.50
N ASP A 123 -3.62 -5.30 -12.38
CA ASP A 123 -4.97 -5.70 -12.74
C ASP A 123 -5.89 -5.96 -11.52
N ILE A 124 -5.89 -5.03 -10.55
CA ILE A 124 -6.72 -5.11 -9.35
C ILE A 124 -8.19 -5.02 -9.77
N GLN A 125 -8.95 -6.08 -9.48
CA GLN A 125 -10.39 -6.14 -9.69
C GLN A 125 -11.09 -6.10 -8.33
N LEU A 126 -12.04 -5.16 -8.18
CA LEU A 126 -12.86 -5.02 -6.98
C LEU A 126 -14.32 -5.32 -7.33
N THR A 127 -14.96 -6.14 -6.54
CA THR A 127 -16.40 -6.43 -6.64
C THR A 127 -17.08 -6.10 -5.31
N ALA A 128 -18.00 -5.13 -5.32
CA ALA A 128 -18.73 -4.75 -4.12
C ALA A 128 -19.45 -5.96 -3.52
N LYS A 129 -19.28 -6.18 -2.23
CA LYS A 129 -19.86 -7.31 -1.52
C LYS A 129 -21.33 -7.03 -1.17
N SER A 130 -22.21 -7.93 -1.55
CA SER A 130 -23.64 -7.77 -1.32
C SER A 130 -23.97 -7.79 0.18
N GLY A 131 -24.68 -6.77 0.64
CA GLY A 131 -25.12 -6.69 2.04
C GLY A 131 -24.09 -6.11 3.01
N GLU A 132 -22.93 -5.69 2.52
CA GLU A 132 -21.89 -5.02 3.32
C GLU A 132 -21.47 -3.70 2.67
N ASP A 133 -21.63 -2.60 3.38
CA ASP A 133 -21.19 -1.29 2.89
C ASP A 133 -19.67 -1.18 2.92
N ASN A 134 -19.09 -0.57 1.86
CA ASN A 134 -17.65 -0.31 1.72
C ASN A 134 -16.78 -1.57 1.85
N ALA A 135 -17.29 -2.68 1.40
CA ALA A 135 -16.63 -3.98 1.44
C ALA A 135 -16.55 -4.56 0.03
N TYR A 136 -15.40 -5.14 -0.31
CA TYR A 136 -15.10 -5.62 -1.66
C TYR A 136 -14.41 -6.98 -1.60
N ASP A 137 -14.88 -7.91 -2.41
CA ASP A 137 -14.09 -9.06 -2.81
C ASP A 137 -13.10 -8.60 -3.89
N PHE A 138 -11.87 -9.09 -3.85
CA PHE A 138 -10.85 -8.68 -4.81
C PHE A 138 -10.12 -9.85 -5.45
N SER A 139 -9.59 -9.60 -6.64
CA SER A 139 -8.61 -10.44 -7.35
C SER A 139 -7.53 -9.54 -7.94
N VAL A 140 -6.27 -9.94 -7.80
CA VAL A 140 -5.10 -9.17 -8.20
C VAL A 140 -4.09 -10.10 -8.84
N GLN A 141 -3.49 -9.70 -9.95
CA GLN A 141 -2.33 -10.37 -10.51
C GLN A 141 -1.05 -9.83 -9.86
N LEU A 142 -0.18 -10.72 -9.40
CA LEU A 142 1.15 -10.37 -8.92
C LEU A 142 2.17 -10.59 -10.04
N VAL A 143 2.95 -9.57 -10.31
CA VAL A 143 3.97 -9.61 -11.37
C VAL A 143 5.30 -9.05 -10.85
N THR A 144 6.41 -9.45 -11.46
CA THR A 144 7.71 -8.84 -11.20
C THR A 144 7.72 -7.36 -11.61
N SER A 145 8.44 -6.52 -10.89
CA SER A 145 8.45 -5.07 -11.16
C SER A 145 9.21 -4.70 -12.44
N ASP A 146 10.24 -5.49 -12.81
CA ASP A 146 11.16 -5.24 -13.92
C ASP A 146 10.58 -5.67 -15.28
N ASP A 147 10.22 -6.93 -15.43
CA ASP A 147 9.81 -7.52 -16.71
C ASP A 147 8.32 -7.89 -16.79
N LYS A 148 7.55 -7.58 -15.73
CA LYS A 148 6.10 -7.81 -15.63
C LYS A 148 5.69 -9.27 -15.84
N GLN A 149 6.57 -10.20 -15.47
CA GLN A 149 6.25 -11.62 -15.54
C GLN A 149 5.28 -11.99 -14.42
N PRO A 150 4.19 -12.72 -14.71
CA PRO A 150 3.31 -13.24 -13.69
C PRO A 150 4.07 -14.16 -12.72
N VAL A 151 3.79 -14.00 -11.43
CA VAL A 151 4.40 -14.81 -10.36
C VAL A 151 3.35 -15.38 -9.41
N GLY A 152 2.10 -14.99 -9.59
CA GLY A 152 0.99 -15.50 -8.81
C GLY A 152 -0.23 -14.59 -8.84
N THR A 153 -1.21 -14.94 -8.02
CA THR A 153 -2.43 -14.17 -7.81
C THR A 153 -2.70 -13.98 -6.33
N ALA A 154 -3.37 -12.87 -6.00
CA ALA A 154 -3.91 -12.64 -4.67
C ALA A 154 -5.43 -12.46 -4.77
N GLU A 155 -6.16 -13.15 -3.93
CA GLU A 155 -7.62 -13.07 -3.83
C GLU A 155 -8.02 -12.87 -2.38
N GLY A 156 -9.17 -12.25 -2.16
CA GLY A 156 -9.65 -12.06 -0.81
C GLY A 156 -10.74 -11.02 -0.67
N TYR A 157 -10.75 -10.39 0.48
CA TYR A 157 -11.76 -9.45 0.92
C TYR A 157 -11.12 -8.26 1.60
N VAL A 158 -11.59 -7.05 1.30
CA VAL A 158 -11.20 -5.81 1.96
C VAL A 158 -12.43 -5.03 2.40
N LYS A 159 -12.43 -4.55 3.63
CA LYS A 159 -13.44 -3.63 4.18
C LYS A 159 -12.81 -2.31 4.52
N MET A 160 -13.44 -1.24 4.06
CA MET A 160 -12.98 0.11 4.27
C MET A 160 -13.80 0.80 5.35
N GLN A 161 -13.15 1.56 6.20
CA GLN A 161 -13.75 2.41 7.23
C GLN A 161 -13.29 3.85 7.02
N SER A 162 -14.23 4.80 7.14
CA SER A 162 -13.92 6.23 7.10
C SER A 162 -13.43 6.69 8.48
N ASP A 163 -12.25 7.29 8.50
CA ASP A 163 -11.65 7.96 9.66
C ASP A 163 -11.31 9.41 9.28
N ASN A 164 -12.02 10.38 9.86
CA ASN A 164 -11.80 11.82 9.60
C ASN A 164 -11.70 12.19 8.11
N SER A 165 -12.58 11.66 7.27
CA SER A 165 -12.61 11.83 5.81
C SER A 165 -11.46 11.12 5.06
N THR A 166 -10.73 10.24 5.70
CA THR A 166 -9.76 9.34 5.08
C THR A 166 -10.30 7.91 5.17
N TRP A 167 -10.21 7.15 4.10
CA TRP A 167 -10.59 5.75 4.11
C TRP A 167 -9.39 4.90 4.47
N LYS A 168 -9.58 3.97 5.43
CA LYS A 168 -8.58 2.97 5.83
C LYS A 168 -9.17 1.58 5.73
N ALA A 169 -8.36 0.59 5.40
CA ALA A 169 -8.78 -0.79 5.53
C ALA A 169 -8.96 -1.14 7.01
N SER A 170 -10.17 -1.57 7.36
CA SER A 170 -10.53 -2.03 8.71
C SER A 170 -10.54 -3.55 8.83
N ALA A 171 -10.56 -4.26 7.71
CA ALA A 171 -10.32 -5.69 7.62
C ALA A 171 -9.73 -6.02 6.24
N LEU A 172 -8.79 -6.94 6.19
CA LEU A 172 -8.19 -7.47 4.98
C LEU A 172 -7.94 -8.97 5.17
N ILE A 173 -8.58 -9.79 4.34
CA ILE A 173 -8.35 -11.23 4.30
C ILE A 173 -7.75 -11.52 2.94
N ILE A 174 -6.64 -12.24 2.92
CA ILE A 174 -5.87 -12.45 1.70
C ILE A 174 -5.40 -13.90 1.58
N LYS A 175 -5.43 -14.40 0.36
CA LYS A 175 -4.80 -15.65 -0.03
C LYS A 175 -3.94 -15.39 -1.26
N ILE A 176 -2.64 -15.57 -1.13
CA ILE A 176 -1.69 -15.54 -2.25
C ILE A 176 -1.49 -16.96 -2.76
N THR A 177 -1.56 -17.13 -4.09
CA THR A 177 -1.27 -18.39 -4.79
C THR A 177 -0.16 -18.09 -5.79
N THR A 178 0.95 -18.81 -5.70
CA THR A 178 2.12 -18.67 -6.61
C THR A 178 2.00 -19.67 -7.76
N ASP A 179 2.50 -19.28 -8.93
CA ASP A 179 2.55 -20.13 -10.14
C ASP A 179 3.63 -21.21 -10.06
#